data_62b15c18e7d78ad80deaa061d139aa1b
#
_entry.id   62b15c18e7d78ad80deaa061d139aa1b
#
_cell.length_a   1.000
_cell.length_b   1.000
_cell.length_c   1.000
_cell.angle_alpha   90.00
_cell.angle_beta   90.00
_cell.angle_gamma   90.00
#
_symmetry.space_group_name_H-M   'P 1'
#
loop_
_entity.id
_entity.type
_entity.pdbx_description
1 polymer ?
#
loop_
_entity_poly.entity_id
_entity_poly.type
_entity_poly.pdbx_seq_one_letter_code
_entity_poly.pdbx_strand_id
1 'polypeptide(L)'
;RLNKFTKFILYLFTFAFLKYKMENNLKRKGLLRRYRIAASVFFFIAGLTFSTWASRIPAIKSKLHLSDAGLGGVLFALPVGLMVSLPVSGWLVSKYGSRPMLIAGSFLYPLILLGLGLSSSVMQLTISLFFFGMAGNLINIAMNTQAVGVELLYGRSVMASFHGLWSLAGFSGALIGTFLVSKDLSPFIHFSFVCGIAIILVLLSFKSTIPHDTGSRQSQKIFVKPDKKI
;
A
#
# COMPACT_ATOMS: atom_id res chain seq x y z
N ARG A 1 21.06 -14.28 56.75
CA ARG A 1 21.77 -13.12 56.14
C ARG A 1 22.65 -13.63 54.99
N LEU A 2 22.38 -13.22 53.74
CA LEU A 2 23.21 -13.60 52.59
C LEU A 2 24.63 -13.03 52.75
N ASN A 3 25.65 -13.86 52.46
CA ASN A 3 27.04 -13.47 52.47
C ASN A 3 27.31 -12.38 51.38
N LYS A 4 28.32 -11.52 51.58
CA LYS A 4 28.69 -10.44 50.63
C LYS A 4 28.96 -10.95 49.21
N PHE A 5 29.54 -12.14 49.08
CA PHE A 5 29.80 -12.82 47.80
C PHE A 5 28.50 -13.20 47.10
N THR A 6 27.53 -13.78 47.80
CA THR A 6 26.21 -14.13 47.23
C THR A 6 25.44 -12.89 46.78
N LYS A 7 25.51 -11.78 47.53
CA LYS A 7 24.93 -10.50 47.14
C LYS A 7 25.56 -9.93 45.86
N PHE A 8 26.89 -10.04 45.74
CA PHE A 8 27.62 -9.59 44.55
C PHE A 8 27.24 -10.41 43.30
N ILE A 9 27.17 -11.73 43.43
CA ILE A 9 26.73 -12.61 42.33
C ILE A 9 25.28 -12.28 41.93
N LEU A 10 24.39 -12.11 42.89
CA LEU A 10 23.00 -11.75 42.61
C LEU A 10 22.90 -10.40 41.89
N TYR A 11 23.71 -9.43 42.30
CA TYR A 11 23.80 -8.12 41.64
C TYR A 11 24.25 -8.25 40.17
N LEU A 12 25.31 -9.04 39.89
CA LEU A 12 25.79 -9.29 38.55
C LEU A 12 24.73 -9.96 37.64
N PHE A 13 24.04 -10.98 38.16
CA PHE A 13 22.96 -11.65 37.43
C PHE A 13 21.79 -10.70 37.15
N THR A 14 21.40 -9.90 38.14
CA THR A 14 20.33 -8.91 37.96
C THR A 14 20.71 -7.85 36.91
N PHE A 15 21.95 -7.35 36.97
CA PHE A 15 22.45 -6.39 36.00
C PHE A 15 22.51 -6.97 34.58
N ALA A 16 23.05 -8.18 34.42
CA ALA A 16 23.08 -8.89 33.13
C ALA A 16 21.68 -9.13 32.55
N PHE A 17 20.74 -9.57 33.43
CA PHE A 17 19.34 -9.77 33.01
C PHE A 17 18.66 -8.47 32.60
N LEU A 18 18.85 -7.37 33.35
CA LEU A 18 18.30 -6.05 32.97
C LEU A 18 18.87 -5.53 31.66
N LYS A 19 20.19 -5.67 31.47
CA LYS A 19 20.86 -5.32 30.23
C LYS A 19 20.30 -6.11 29.04
N TYR A 20 20.18 -7.44 29.18
CA TYR A 20 19.59 -8.30 28.13
C TYR A 20 18.15 -7.92 27.82
N LYS A 21 17.32 -7.66 28.83
CA LYS A 21 15.93 -7.23 28.68
C LYS A 21 15.84 -5.87 27.97
N MET A 22 16.73 -4.94 28.31
CA MET A 22 16.79 -3.63 27.68
C MET A 22 17.18 -3.71 26.20
N GLU A 23 18.21 -4.50 25.87
CA GLU A 23 18.65 -4.71 24.47
C GLU A 23 17.55 -5.34 23.60
N ASN A 24 16.84 -6.34 24.13
CA ASN A 24 15.72 -6.97 23.44
C ASN A 24 14.55 -5.99 23.21
N ASN A 25 14.25 -5.14 24.18
CA ASN A 25 13.23 -4.11 24.03
C ASN A 25 13.61 -3.08 22.97
N LEU A 26 14.88 -2.67 22.91
CA LEU A 26 15.38 -1.73 21.91
C LEU A 26 15.33 -2.34 20.50
N LYS A 27 15.75 -3.59 20.33
CA LYS A 27 15.64 -4.34 19.06
C LYS A 27 14.20 -4.46 18.60
N ARG A 28 13.28 -4.80 19.51
CA ARG A 28 11.84 -4.89 19.22
C ARG A 28 11.26 -3.54 18.78
N LYS A 29 11.56 -2.46 19.49
CA LYS A 29 11.11 -1.10 19.11
C LYS A 29 11.64 -0.68 17.73
N GLY A 30 12.91 -0.98 17.43
CA GLY A 30 13.51 -0.72 16.14
C GLY A 30 12.82 -1.48 15.00
N LEU A 31 12.49 -2.75 15.20
CA LEU A 31 11.78 -3.59 14.25
C LEU A 31 10.35 -3.07 13.99
N LEU A 32 9.61 -2.75 15.05
CA LEU A 32 8.27 -2.18 14.94
C LEU A 32 8.28 -0.86 14.15
N ARG A 33 9.25 0.02 14.42
CA ARG A 33 9.40 1.27 13.68
C ARG A 33 9.63 1.02 12.18
N ARG A 34 10.46 0.02 11.83
CA ARG A 34 10.70 -0.36 10.41
C ARG A 34 9.42 -0.83 9.73
N TYR A 35 8.64 -1.70 10.36
CA TYR A 35 7.35 -2.17 9.82
C TYR A 35 6.37 -1.00 9.61
N ARG A 36 6.28 -0.09 10.57
CA ARG A 36 5.43 1.09 10.46
C ARG A 36 5.86 2.01 9.30
N ILE A 37 7.16 2.29 9.17
CA ILE A 37 7.68 3.11 8.07
C ILE A 37 7.39 2.44 6.73
N ALA A 38 7.65 1.13 6.60
CA ALA A 38 7.35 0.41 5.36
C ALA A 38 5.87 0.49 4.99
N ALA A 39 4.95 0.19 5.92
CA ALA A 39 3.51 0.32 5.69
C ALA A 39 3.16 1.76 5.24
N SER A 40 3.72 2.78 5.91
CA SER A 40 3.54 4.20 5.54
C SER A 40 3.95 4.49 4.11
N VAL A 41 5.08 3.95 3.66
CA VAL A 41 5.58 4.14 2.28
C VAL A 41 4.63 3.51 1.27
N PHE A 42 4.07 2.34 1.53
CA PHE A 42 3.11 1.70 0.61
C PHE A 42 1.79 2.48 0.51
N PHE A 43 1.28 3.04 1.61
CA PHE A 43 0.14 3.96 1.56
C PHE A 43 0.45 5.22 0.77
N PHE A 44 1.66 5.76 0.92
CA PHE A 44 2.12 6.91 0.15
C PHE A 44 2.20 6.60 -1.35
N ILE A 45 2.79 5.46 -1.74
CA ILE A 45 2.87 5.01 -3.14
C ILE A 45 1.47 4.90 -3.75
N ALA A 46 0.53 4.29 -3.03
CA ALA A 46 -0.84 4.11 -3.53
C ALA A 46 -1.55 5.45 -3.75
N GLY A 47 -1.47 6.37 -2.79
CA GLY A 47 -2.05 7.71 -2.90
C GLY A 47 -1.42 8.54 -4.02
N LEU A 48 -0.09 8.51 -4.12
CA LEU A 48 0.66 9.23 -5.15
C LEU A 48 0.31 8.73 -6.56
N THR A 49 0.27 7.41 -6.75
CA THR A 49 -0.05 6.79 -8.05
C THR A 49 -1.46 7.16 -8.50
N PHE A 50 -2.45 7.06 -7.59
CA PHE A 50 -3.83 7.42 -7.90
C PHE A 50 -4.01 8.89 -8.26
N SER A 51 -3.46 9.80 -7.45
CA SER A 51 -3.59 11.25 -7.67
C SER A 51 -2.83 11.72 -8.91
N THR A 52 -1.72 11.07 -9.24
CA THR A 52 -0.98 11.29 -10.48
C THR A 52 -1.86 11.01 -11.71
N TRP A 53 -2.56 9.88 -11.72
CA TRP A 53 -3.57 9.59 -12.75
C TRP A 53 -4.65 10.66 -12.77
N ALA A 54 -5.29 10.93 -11.62
CA ALA A 54 -6.41 11.86 -11.53
C ALA A 54 -6.07 13.27 -12.02
N SER A 55 -4.86 13.77 -11.73
CA SER A 55 -4.38 15.08 -12.16
C SER A 55 -4.25 15.23 -13.69
N ARG A 56 -4.18 14.13 -14.42
CA ARG A 56 -4.00 14.11 -15.90
C ARG A 56 -5.25 13.77 -16.67
N ILE A 57 -6.38 13.52 -16.01
CA ILE A 57 -7.67 13.26 -16.68
C ILE A 57 -8.04 14.34 -17.70
N PRO A 58 -7.93 15.67 -17.40
CA PRO A 58 -8.26 16.69 -18.40
C PRO A 58 -7.38 16.64 -19.64
N ALA A 59 -6.07 16.42 -19.48
CA ALA A 59 -5.13 16.35 -20.58
C ALA A 59 -5.41 15.12 -21.48
N ILE A 60 -5.74 13.97 -20.89
CA ILE A 60 -6.07 12.75 -21.62
C ILE A 60 -7.44 12.87 -22.32
N LYS A 61 -8.43 13.49 -21.66
CA LYS A 61 -9.72 13.83 -22.27
C LYS A 61 -9.53 14.65 -23.55
N SER A 62 -8.73 15.72 -23.46
CA SER A 62 -8.43 16.60 -24.60
C SER A 62 -7.69 15.85 -25.70
N LYS A 63 -6.65 15.05 -25.35
CA LYS A 63 -5.86 14.25 -26.33
C LYS A 63 -6.73 13.28 -27.12
N LEU A 64 -7.74 12.66 -26.50
CA LEU A 64 -8.61 11.66 -27.12
C LEU A 64 -9.94 12.25 -27.61
N HIS A 65 -10.11 13.57 -27.55
CA HIS A 65 -11.32 14.29 -27.97
C HIS A 65 -12.62 13.72 -27.37
N LEU A 66 -12.57 13.34 -26.07
CA LEU A 66 -13.72 12.74 -25.39
C LEU A 66 -14.74 13.82 -24.99
N SER A 67 -16.01 13.54 -25.26
CA SER A 67 -17.12 14.26 -24.65
C SER A 67 -17.19 13.97 -23.14
N ASP A 68 -17.96 14.77 -22.37
CA ASP A 68 -18.14 14.52 -20.93
C ASP A 68 -18.80 13.16 -20.65
N ALA A 69 -19.79 12.80 -21.46
CA ALA A 69 -20.44 11.49 -21.38
C ALA A 69 -19.47 10.35 -21.74
N GLY A 70 -18.66 10.54 -22.80
CA GLY A 70 -17.63 9.58 -23.21
C GLY A 70 -16.57 9.38 -22.11
N LEU A 71 -16.12 10.46 -21.50
CA LEU A 71 -15.18 10.42 -20.37
C LEU A 71 -15.78 9.65 -19.19
N GLY A 72 -17.04 9.92 -18.81
CA GLY A 72 -17.74 9.22 -17.75
C GLY A 72 -17.78 7.70 -17.98
N GLY A 73 -18.11 7.28 -19.21
CA GLY A 73 -18.13 5.87 -19.63
C GLY A 73 -16.75 5.21 -19.50
N VAL A 74 -15.69 5.89 -19.95
CA VAL A 74 -14.31 5.40 -19.85
C VAL A 74 -13.86 5.30 -18.39
N LEU A 75 -14.12 6.33 -17.59
CA LEU A 75 -13.74 6.34 -16.17
C LEU A 75 -14.44 5.23 -15.36
N PHE A 76 -15.63 4.79 -15.81
CA PHE A 76 -16.35 3.69 -15.18
C PHE A 76 -15.60 2.35 -15.24
N ALA A 77 -14.68 2.18 -16.17
CA ALA A 77 -13.84 0.97 -16.24
C ALA A 77 -12.99 0.75 -14.97
N LEU A 78 -12.55 1.83 -14.31
CA LEU A 78 -11.75 1.74 -13.08
C LEU A 78 -12.53 1.09 -11.92
N PRO A 79 -13.70 1.59 -11.49
CA PRO A 79 -14.49 0.92 -10.44
C PRO A 79 -14.95 -0.47 -10.85
N VAL A 80 -15.23 -0.74 -12.13
CA VAL A 80 -15.53 -2.11 -12.60
C VAL A 80 -14.34 -3.03 -12.38
N GLY A 81 -13.13 -2.62 -12.77
CA GLY A 81 -11.90 -3.38 -12.53
C GLY A 81 -11.67 -3.64 -11.04
N LEU A 82 -11.88 -2.63 -10.18
CA LEU A 82 -11.81 -2.76 -8.73
C LEU A 82 -12.82 -3.82 -8.22
N MET A 83 -14.09 -3.73 -8.62
CA MET A 83 -15.14 -4.66 -8.17
C MET A 83 -14.88 -6.10 -8.62
N VAL A 84 -14.49 -6.31 -9.89
CA VAL A 84 -14.15 -7.62 -10.42
C VAL A 84 -12.96 -8.24 -9.70
N SER A 85 -11.99 -7.42 -9.31
CA SER A 85 -10.79 -7.90 -8.62
C SER A 85 -10.99 -8.17 -7.12
N LEU A 86 -12.07 -7.70 -6.48
CA LEU A 86 -12.31 -7.89 -5.04
C LEU A 86 -12.17 -9.35 -4.58
N PRO A 87 -12.91 -10.33 -5.17
CA PRO A 87 -12.79 -11.72 -4.76
C PRO A 87 -11.41 -12.30 -5.08
N VAL A 88 -10.83 -11.92 -6.22
CA VAL A 88 -9.51 -12.40 -6.66
C VAL A 88 -8.40 -11.89 -5.73
N SER A 89 -8.39 -10.60 -5.45
CA SER A 89 -7.39 -9.98 -4.58
C SER A 89 -7.50 -10.50 -3.13
N GLY A 90 -8.71 -10.67 -2.62
CA GLY A 90 -8.95 -11.27 -1.30
C GLY A 90 -8.44 -12.70 -1.22
N TRP A 91 -8.73 -13.52 -2.25
CA TRP A 91 -8.24 -14.90 -2.34
C TRP A 91 -6.71 -14.95 -2.46
N LEU A 92 -6.10 -14.13 -3.30
CA LEU A 92 -4.64 -14.06 -3.47
C LEU A 92 -3.94 -13.71 -2.14
N VAL A 93 -4.42 -12.68 -1.43
CA VAL A 93 -3.87 -12.28 -0.13
C VAL A 93 -4.05 -13.37 0.91
N SER A 94 -5.23 -14.03 0.94
CA SER A 94 -5.49 -15.14 1.87
C SER A 94 -4.60 -16.35 1.60
N LYS A 95 -4.37 -16.68 0.31
CA LYS A 95 -3.60 -17.88 -0.09
C LYS A 95 -2.09 -17.68 0.02
N TYR A 96 -1.59 -16.55 -0.45
CA TYR A 96 -0.16 -16.30 -0.58
C TYR A 96 0.40 -15.35 0.50
N GLY A 97 -0.47 -14.74 1.29
CA GLY A 97 -0.12 -13.73 2.29
C GLY A 97 -0.08 -12.30 1.73
N SER A 98 -0.22 -11.32 2.62
CA SER A 98 -0.25 -9.91 2.24
C SER A 98 1.07 -9.40 1.68
N ARG A 99 2.21 -9.87 2.19
CA ARG A 99 3.53 -9.38 1.80
C ARG A 99 3.84 -9.55 0.30
N PRO A 100 3.78 -10.77 -0.31
CA PRO A 100 4.05 -10.93 -1.74
C PRO A 100 3.02 -10.21 -2.60
N MET A 101 1.75 -10.15 -2.18
CA MET A 101 0.69 -9.46 -2.92
C MET A 101 0.84 -7.94 -2.84
N LEU A 102 1.29 -7.40 -1.70
CA LEU A 102 1.64 -5.99 -1.56
C LEU A 102 2.77 -5.62 -2.52
N ILE A 103 3.83 -6.42 -2.58
CA ILE A 103 4.97 -6.18 -3.47
C ILE A 103 4.51 -6.23 -4.93
N ALA A 104 3.80 -7.29 -5.33
CA ALA A 104 3.29 -7.43 -6.69
C ALA A 104 2.37 -6.27 -7.10
N GLY A 105 1.39 -5.92 -6.26
CA GLY A 105 0.48 -4.80 -6.50
C GLY A 105 1.21 -3.46 -6.58
N SER A 106 2.24 -3.26 -5.75
CA SER A 106 3.02 -2.02 -5.72
C SER A 106 3.94 -1.84 -6.92
N PHE A 107 4.28 -2.90 -7.64
CA PHE A 107 4.92 -2.81 -8.95
C PHE A 107 3.89 -2.65 -10.07
N LEU A 108 2.83 -3.46 -10.07
CA LEU A 108 1.82 -3.45 -11.12
C LEU A 108 1.10 -2.11 -11.21
N TYR A 109 0.71 -1.52 -10.08
CA TYR A 109 -0.11 -0.32 -10.05
C TYR A 109 0.57 0.88 -10.74
N PRO A 110 1.82 1.27 -10.40
CA PRO A 110 2.51 2.34 -11.11
C PRO A 110 2.96 1.93 -12.53
N LEU A 111 3.17 0.65 -12.84
CA LEU A 111 3.48 0.22 -14.21
C LEU A 111 2.28 0.39 -15.15
N ILE A 112 1.06 0.08 -14.70
CA ILE A 112 -0.15 0.28 -15.49
C ILE A 112 -0.39 1.77 -15.76
N LEU A 113 0.08 2.66 -14.87
CA LEU A 113 0.03 4.11 -15.09
C LEU A 113 0.73 4.51 -16.39
N LEU A 114 1.84 3.82 -16.77
CA LEU A 114 2.51 4.06 -18.06
C LEU A 114 1.60 3.74 -19.24
N GLY A 115 0.84 2.66 -19.16
CA GLY A 115 -0.17 2.29 -20.17
C GLY A 115 -1.25 3.37 -20.35
N LEU A 116 -1.68 4.00 -19.25
CA LEU A 116 -2.62 5.12 -19.28
C LEU A 116 -2.00 6.33 -20.02
N GLY A 117 -0.73 6.62 -19.80
CA GLY A 117 -0.01 7.72 -20.48
C GLY A 117 0.22 7.47 -21.98
N LEU A 118 0.44 6.22 -22.36
CA LEU A 118 0.64 5.80 -23.74
C LEU A 118 -0.66 5.67 -24.54
N SER A 119 -1.82 5.59 -23.88
CA SER A 119 -3.10 5.38 -24.54
C SER A 119 -3.34 6.41 -25.66
N SER A 120 -3.55 5.91 -26.87
CA SER A 120 -3.84 6.69 -28.09
C SER A 120 -5.27 6.46 -28.60
N SER A 121 -6.03 5.55 -27.98
CA SER A 121 -7.43 5.30 -28.30
C SER A 121 -8.27 5.13 -27.02
N VAL A 122 -9.58 5.35 -27.17
CA VAL A 122 -10.57 5.16 -26.09
C VAL A 122 -10.52 3.73 -25.54
N MET A 123 -10.39 2.74 -26.43
CA MET A 123 -10.33 1.33 -26.05
C MET A 123 -9.08 1.02 -25.21
N GLN A 124 -7.91 1.51 -25.61
CA GLN A 124 -6.67 1.34 -24.84
C GLN A 124 -6.78 1.98 -23.46
N LEU A 125 -7.34 3.19 -23.38
CA LEU A 125 -7.55 3.88 -22.11
C LEU A 125 -8.50 3.09 -21.20
N THR A 126 -9.62 2.59 -21.75
CA THR A 126 -10.61 1.80 -20.99
C THR A 126 -10.00 0.52 -20.42
N ILE A 127 -9.27 -0.23 -21.26
CA ILE A 127 -8.57 -1.46 -20.84
C ILE A 127 -7.53 -1.15 -19.76
N SER A 128 -6.73 -0.11 -19.95
CA SER A 128 -5.71 0.29 -18.98
C SER A 128 -6.33 0.71 -17.64
N LEU A 129 -7.47 1.44 -17.66
CA LEU A 129 -8.20 1.82 -16.45
C LEU A 129 -8.80 0.62 -15.72
N PHE A 130 -9.33 -0.34 -16.45
CA PHE A 130 -9.83 -1.58 -15.85
C PHE A 130 -8.72 -2.30 -15.06
N PHE A 131 -7.55 -2.51 -15.68
CA PHE A 131 -6.42 -3.13 -15.00
C PHE A 131 -5.81 -2.25 -13.90
N PHE A 132 -5.84 -0.92 -14.07
CA PHE A 132 -5.44 0.02 -13.02
C PHE A 132 -6.34 -0.11 -11.79
N GLY A 133 -7.65 -0.26 -11.98
CA GLY A 133 -8.59 -0.55 -10.91
C GLY A 133 -8.30 -1.89 -10.20
N MET A 134 -8.02 -2.94 -10.99
CA MET A 134 -7.65 -4.26 -10.44
C MET A 134 -6.38 -4.21 -9.59
N ALA A 135 -5.30 -3.61 -10.11
CA ALA A 135 -4.03 -3.49 -9.40
C ALA A 135 -4.16 -2.59 -8.16
N GLY A 136 -4.94 -1.49 -8.28
CA GLY A 136 -5.27 -0.60 -7.17
C GLY A 136 -6.01 -1.32 -6.04
N ASN A 137 -6.91 -2.25 -6.35
CA ASN A 137 -7.58 -3.05 -5.33
C ASN A 137 -6.64 -4.09 -4.68
N LEU A 138 -5.77 -4.73 -5.46
CA LEU A 138 -4.80 -5.70 -4.92
C LEU A 138 -3.87 -5.03 -3.91
N ILE A 139 -3.27 -3.89 -4.26
CA ILE A 139 -2.41 -3.15 -3.33
C ILE A 139 -3.20 -2.67 -2.12
N ASN A 140 -4.45 -2.22 -2.30
CA ASN A 140 -5.30 -1.75 -1.22
C ASN A 140 -5.54 -2.84 -0.16
N ILE A 141 -6.02 -4.03 -0.56
CA ILE A 141 -6.26 -5.14 0.37
C ILE A 141 -4.96 -5.54 1.05
N ALA A 142 -3.87 -5.70 0.31
CA ALA A 142 -2.59 -6.16 0.84
C ALA A 142 -1.97 -5.14 1.81
N MET A 143 -1.98 -3.83 1.49
CA MET A 143 -1.42 -2.81 2.39
C MET A 143 -2.24 -2.63 3.66
N ASN A 144 -3.58 -2.72 3.58
CA ASN A 144 -4.42 -2.66 4.78
C ASN A 144 -4.21 -3.88 5.68
N THR A 145 -4.02 -5.08 5.11
CA THR A 145 -3.67 -6.28 5.89
C THR A 145 -2.34 -6.08 6.63
N GLN A 146 -1.32 -5.55 5.97
CA GLN A 146 -0.04 -5.19 6.61
C GLN A 146 -0.22 -4.12 7.69
N ALA A 147 -1.03 -3.10 7.45
CA ALA A 147 -1.31 -2.03 8.40
C ALA A 147 -1.99 -2.54 9.66
N VAL A 148 -2.97 -3.45 9.53
CA VAL A 148 -3.61 -4.15 10.66
C VAL A 148 -2.56 -4.96 11.45
N GLY A 149 -1.68 -5.68 10.76
CA GLY A 149 -0.58 -6.40 11.41
C GLY A 149 0.35 -5.47 12.20
N VAL A 150 0.69 -4.30 11.65
CA VAL A 150 1.48 -3.28 12.37
C VAL A 150 0.72 -2.78 13.59
N GLU A 151 -0.57 -2.48 13.47
CA GLU A 151 -1.41 -2.01 14.57
C GLU A 151 -1.47 -3.01 15.72
N LEU A 152 -1.67 -4.29 15.42
CA LEU A 152 -1.64 -5.37 16.42
C LEU A 152 -0.29 -5.47 17.14
N LEU A 153 0.82 -5.35 16.41
CA LEU A 153 2.16 -5.37 17.00
C LEU A 153 2.46 -4.15 17.86
N TYR A 154 1.89 -2.99 17.54
CA TYR A 154 2.00 -1.75 18.32
C TYR A 154 1.14 -1.75 19.57
N GLY A 155 0.05 -2.55 19.61
CA GLY A 155 -0.92 -2.57 20.72
C GLY A 155 -1.72 -1.26 20.87
N ARG A 156 -1.78 -0.43 19.82
CA ARG A 156 -2.57 0.81 19.79
C ARG A 156 -2.94 1.17 18.35
N SER A 157 -4.03 1.90 18.17
CA SER A 157 -4.45 2.31 16.84
C SER A 157 -3.45 3.27 16.19
N VAL A 158 -3.03 2.91 14.96
CA VAL A 158 -2.13 3.69 14.10
C VAL A 158 -2.67 3.81 12.67
N MET A 159 -3.80 3.16 12.36
CA MET A 159 -4.40 3.10 11.04
C MET A 159 -4.66 4.48 10.45
N ALA A 160 -5.21 5.42 11.24
CA ALA A 160 -5.46 6.78 10.80
C ALA A 160 -4.21 7.49 10.27
N SER A 161 -3.02 7.18 10.83
CA SER A 161 -1.76 7.77 10.36
C SER A 161 -1.37 7.28 8.95
N PHE A 162 -1.70 6.05 8.60
CA PHE A 162 -1.46 5.50 7.26
C PHE A 162 -2.38 6.15 6.22
N HIS A 163 -3.67 6.28 6.53
CA HIS A 163 -4.62 6.98 5.66
C HIS A 163 -4.30 8.47 5.53
N GLY A 164 -3.80 9.11 6.60
CA GLY A 164 -3.30 10.48 6.55
C GLY A 164 -2.13 10.63 5.57
N LEU A 165 -1.20 9.67 5.54
CA LEU A 165 -0.10 9.65 4.55
C LEU A 165 -0.59 9.38 3.12
N TRP A 166 -1.60 8.53 2.95
CA TRP A 166 -2.26 8.34 1.66
C TRP A 166 -2.87 9.66 1.14
N SER A 167 -3.57 10.40 2.00
CA SER A 167 -4.15 11.70 1.66
C SER A 167 -3.08 12.75 1.35
N LEU A 168 -1.97 12.78 2.14
CA LEU A 168 -0.84 13.67 1.88
C LEU A 168 -0.19 13.36 0.53
N ALA A 169 -0.03 12.08 0.19
CA ALA A 169 0.45 11.65 -1.12
C ALA A 169 -0.50 12.06 -2.24
N GLY A 170 -1.83 11.97 -1.99
CA GLY A 170 -2.85 12.46 -2.89
C GLY A 170 -2.70 13.95 -3.20
N PHE A 171 -2.54 14.77 -2.18
CA PHE A 171 -2.27 16.20 -2.31
C PHE A 171 -0.95 16.47 -3.05
N SER A 172 0.13 15.76 -2.69
CA SER A 172 1.44 15.91 -3.34
C SER A 172 1.39 15.58 -4.83
N GLY A 173 0.70 14.50 -5.20
CA GLY A 173 0.56 14.09 -6.60
C GLY A 173 -0.27 15.08 -7.41
N ALA A 174 -1.31 15.69 -6.82
CA ALA A 174 -2.07 16.75 -7.46
C ALA A 174 -1.21 18.00 -7.70
N LEU A 175 -0.40 18.43 -6.72
CA LEU A 175 0.52 19.57 -6.87
C LEU A 175 1.56 19.30 -7.96
N ILE A 176 2.21 18.12 -7.94
CA ILE A 176 3.19 17.71 -8.96
C ILE A 176 2.51 17.69 -10.33
N GLY A 177 1.30 17.13 -10.42
CA GLY A 177 0.52 17.10 -11.65
C GLY A 177 0.26 18.48 -12.22
N THR A 178 -0.22 19.41 -11.40
CA THR A 178 -0.47 20.80 -11.79
C THR A 178 0.81 21.50 -12.27
N PHE A 179 1.90 21.33 -11.53
CA PHE A 179 3.20 21.90 -11.92
C PHE A 179 3.69 21.35 -13.26
N LEU A 180 3.61 20.04 -13.49
CA LEU A 180 4.06 19.44 -14.74
C LEU A 180 3.12 19.74 -15.94
N VAL A 181 1.83 19.99 -15.67
CA VAL A 181 0.91 20.52 -16.69
C VAL A 181 1.31 21.93 -17.10
N SER A 182 1.65 22.80 -16.16
CA SER A 182 2.09 24.18 -16.47
C SER A 182 3.41 24.25 -17.26
N LYS A 183 4.14 23.14 -17.35
CA LYS A 183 5.36 22.98 -18.17
C LYS A 183 5.12 22.24 -19.48
N ASP A 184 3.87 22.02 -19.88
CA ASP A 184 3.46 21.28 -21.08
C ASP A 184 4.06 19.87 -21.20
N LEU A 185 4.47 19.27 -20.08
CA LEU A 185 4.99 17.91 -20.07
C LEU A 185 3.87 16.90 -20.30
N SER A 186 4.11 15.93 -21.19
CA SER A 186 3.13 14.91 -21.54
C SER A 186 2.74 14.05 -20.32
N PRO A 187 1.51 13.48 -20.31
CA PRO A 187 1.10 12.53 -19.26
C PRO A 187 2.09 11.36 -19.10
N PHE A 188 2.62 10.84 -20.21
CA PHE A 188 3.56 9.72 -20.18
C PHE A 188 4.86 10.05 -19.43
N ILE A 189 5.45 11.24 -19.66
CA ILE A 189 6.66 11.68 -18.94
C ILE A 189 6.38 11.80 -17.44
N HIS A 190 5.25 12.42 -17.07
CA HIS A 190 4.84 12.52 -15.66
C HIS A 190 4.68 11.15 -15.03
N PHE A 191 3.96 10.25 -15.67
CA PHE A 191 3.70 8.90 -15.17
C PHE A 191 4.98 8.07 -15.04
N SER A 192 5.92 8.22 -15.99
CA SER A 192 7.23 7.55 -15.94
C SER A 192 8.05 8.01 -14.75
N PHE A 193 8.05 9.30 -14.45
CA PHE A 193 8.74 9.85 -13.29
C PHE A 193 8.18 9.30 -11.97
N VAL A 194 6.85 9.32 -11.81
CA VAL A 194 6.19 8.80 -10.61
C VAL A 194 6.35 7.28 -10.51
N CYS A 195 6.28 6.55 -11.62
CA CYS A 195 6.54 5.12 -11.66
C CYS A 195 7.96 4.79 -11.17
N GLY A 196 8.97 5.53 -11.65
CA GLY A 196 10.35 5.38 -11.20
C GLY A 196 10.51 5.60 -9.69
N ILE A 197 9.92 6.68 -9.15
CA ILE A 197 9.92 6.96 -7.71
C ILE A 197 9.24 5.82 -6.94
N ALA A 198 8.07 5.36 -7.39
CA ALA A 198 7.33 4.29 -6.74
C ALA A 198 8.15 2.99 -6.69
N ILE A 199 8.79 2.61 -7.79
CA ILE A 199 9.66 1.42 -7.85
C ILE A 199 10.82 1.53 -6.87
N ILE A 200 11.51 2.67 -6.81
CA ILE A 200 12.61 2.90 -5.86
C ILE A 200 12.11 2.77 -4.42
N LEU A 201 10.97 3.37 -4.09
CA LEU A 201 10.38 3.28 -2.75
C LEU A 201 9.99 1.85 -2.39
N VAL A 202 9.45 1.06 -3.33
CA VAL A 202 9.17 -0.37 -3.13
C VAL A 202 10.46 -1.13 -2.82
N LEU A 203 11.51 -0.94 -3.62
CA LEU A 203 12.80 -1.61 -3.45
C LEU A 203 13.48 -1.28 -2.12
N LEU A 204 13.32 -0.06 -1.61
CA LEU A 204 13.85 0.33 -0.31
C LEU A 204 13.04 -0.23 0.87
N SER A 205 11.75 -0.47 0.67
CA SER A 205 10.81 -0.77 1.76
C SER A 205 10.39 -2.24 1.87
N PHE A 206 10.49 -3.05 0.78
CA PHE A 206 9.92 -4.40 0.74
C PHE A 206 10.51 -5.34 1.80
N LYS A 207 11.80 -5.19 2.17
CA LYS A 207 12.46 -6.00 3.21
C LYS A 207 11.92 -5.71 4.61
N SER A 208 11.34 -4.53 4.80
CA SER A 208 10.82 -4.03 6.07
C SER A 208 9.30 -4.20 6.20
N THR A 209 8.66 -5.04 5.40
CA THR A 209 7.26 -5.45 5.55
C THR A 209 7.15 -6.64 6.52
N ILE A 210 5.98 -6.82 7.13
CA ILE A 210 5.73 -7.96 8.03
C ILE A 210 5.80 -9.25 7.20
N PRO A 211 6.66 -10.23 7.59
CA PRO A 211 6.88 -11.41 6.78
C PRO A 211 5.71 -12.41 6.78
N HIS A 212 4.93 -12.47 7.85
CA HIS A 212 3.79 -13.38 8.01
C HIS A 212 2.60 -12.61 8.60
N ASP A 213 1.43 -12.82 8.04
CA ASP A 213 0.21 -12.14 8.48
C ASP A 213 -0.18 -12.61 9.89
N THR A 214 -0.27 -11.66 10.82
CA THR A 214 -0.74 -11.90 12.17
C THR A 214 -2.25 -12.05 12.14
N GLY A 215 -2.76 -13.26 12.29
CA GLY A 215 -4.22 -13.55 12.34
C GLY A 215 -4.77 -14.44 11.22
N SER A 216 -3.97 -14.82 10.23
CA SER A 216 -4.44 -15.63 9.09
C SER A 216 -4.76 -17.09 9.39
N ARG A 217 -4.62 -17.55 10.64
CA ARG A 217 -4.95 -18.94 11.03
C ARG A 217 -6.44 -19.19 11.35
N GLN A 218 -7.26 -18.16 11.45
CA GLN A 218 -8.71 -18.36 11.40
C GLN A 218 -9.13 -18.34 9.93
N SER A 219 -9.31 -19.51 9.36
CA SER A 219 -10.03 -19.75 8.11
C SER A 219 -11.36 -18.97 8.16
N GLN A 220 -11.37 -17.74 7.70
CA GLN A 220 -12.61 -17.05 7.42
C GLN A 220 -13.22 -17.80 6.25
N LYS A 221 -14.25 -18.60 6.55
CA LYS A 221 -15.14 -19.14 5.53
C LYS A 221 -15.65 -17.95 4.71
N ILE A 222 -15.25 -17.86 3.45
CA ILE A 222 -15.63 -16.78 2.52
C ILE A 222 -17.13 -16.66 2.35
N PHE A 223 -17.88 -17.72 2.74
CA PHE A 223 -19.32 -17.75 2.81
C PHE A 223 -19.77 -18.25 4.19
N VAL A 224 -20.19 -17.35 5.04
CA VAL A 224 -21.02 -17.70 6.19
C VAL A 224 -22.42 -17.97 5.64
N LYS A 225 -22.85 -19.25 5.59
CA LYS A 225 -24.27 -19.56 5.34
C LYS A 225 -25.09 -18.86 6.43
N PRO A 226 -26.12 -18.10 6.08
CA PRO A 226 -27.06 -17.56 7.07
C PRO A 226 -27.63 -18.72 7.90
N ASP A 227 -27.59 -18.57 9.22
CA ASP A 227 -28.18 -19.55 10.12
C ASP A 227 -29.68 -19.56 9.89
N LYS A 228 -30.25 -20.72 9.55
CA LYS A 228 -31.71 -20.92 9.28
C LYS A 228 -32.50 -20.92 10.58
N LYS A 229 -32.20 -20.10 11.55
CA LYS A 229 -32.99 -19.92 12.75
C LYS A 229 -33.40 -18.46 12.89
N ILE A 230 -34.46 -18.10 12.22
CA ILE A 230 -35.45 -17.10 12.61
C ILE A 230 -36.81 -17.72 12.32
#